data_46ff5eee58ab1fcad5b0758cca9f858e
#
_entry.id   46ff5eee58ab1fcad5b0758cca9f858e
#
_cell.length_a   1.000
_cell.length_b   1.000
_cell.length_c   1.000
_cell.angle_alpha   90.00
_cell.angle_beta   90.00
_cell.angle_gamma   90.00
#
_symmetry.space_group_name_H-M   'P 1'
#
loop_
_entity.id
_entity.type
_entity.pdbx_description
1 polymer ?
#
loop_
_entity_poly.entity_id
_entity_poly.type
_entity_poly.pdbx_seq_one_letter_code
_entity_poly.pdbx_strand_id
1 'polypeptide(L)'
;MANILDIQRPIIFDESIAHYELHAHQPYASSTLNNNDEVRITIQNQNLCILPSKSALHILGKFTKSDNSAVAATTNLVNMGIGHMIKEFRLLMNGVEVDRSSNVGITSLMKGYVSFSPNQLSALENAGWVMEDNVKLTNAAGSFDLLIPLNILSGFAEDYLKVLMNVQLEIVLTISNSDINAYVQQAAGAEEVKLTLQKIEWIVPYVTLSDKEKIQALNYITSDPAISINFRTWELYEYPLLPATSKHIWAVKTSTQLEKPRYVILGFQTARKNDARKNASRFDHCTLRNVKLFLNSQSYPYGDLNLDINDNQYALLYSMYTDFQSTYYNKEAEPLLTKQKFLQEAPLCVIDCSKQNEAIKSGPVDIRLEFESTNQFPQNTTAYCLIIHDRIVEYNPISSTVRKLT
;
A
#
# COMPACT_ATOMS: atom_id res chain seq x y z
N MET A 1 3.98 -45.12 6.40
CA MET A 1 3.53 -45.58 7.75
C MET A 1 4.53 -45.29 8.88
N ALA A 2 5.78 -44.91 8.59
CA ALA A 2 6.78 -44.60 9.65
C ALA A 2 6.52 -43.27 10.40
N ASN A 3 5.78 -42.33 9.80
CA ASN A 3 5.57 -40.99 10.39
C ASN A 3 4.54 -40.94 11.56
N ILE A 4 3.83 -42.03 11.84
CA ILE A 4 2.83 -42.05 12.93
C ILE A 4 3.48 -42.17 14.33
N LEU A 5 4.72 -42.62 14.36
CA LEU A 5 5.49 -42.80 15.61
C LEU A 5 6.45 -41.64 15.89
N ASP A 6 6.51 -40.67 15.04
CA ASP A 6 7.42 -39.52 15.16
C ASP A 6 6.78 -38.45 16.05
N ILE A 7 6.99 -38.57 17.35
CA ILE A 7 6.50 -37.65 18.40
C ILE A 7 7.24 -36.29 18.33
N GLN A 8 8.43 -36.28 17.77
CA GLN A 8 9.20 -35.09 17.47
C GLN A 8 9.48 -35.08 15.96
N ARG A 9 8.72 -34.29 15.24
CA ARG A 9 9.05 -34.06 13.81
C ARG A 9 10.47 -33.51 13.75
N PRO A 10 11.39 -34.14 13.00
CA PRO A 10 12.70 -33.56 12.78
C PRO A 10 12.52 -32.16 12.18
N ILE A 11 13.35 -31.23 12.60
CA ILE A 11 13.43 -29.93 11.95
C ILE A 11 13.79 -30.22 10.49
N ILE A 12 12.86 -30.01 9.58
CA ILE A 12 13.12 -30.15 8.14
C ILE A 12 13.92 -28.92 7.76
N PHE A 13 15.21 -29.08 7.58
CA PHE A 13 16.04 -28.07 6.95
C PHE A 13 15.70 -28.04 5.45
N ASP A 14 15.45 -26.84 4.93
CA ASP A 14 15.30 -26.65 3.50
C ASP A 14 16.68 -26.74 2.85
N GLU A 15 17.02 -27.93 2.36
CA GLU A 15 18.29 -28.20 1.65
C GLU A 15 18.39 -27.47 0.32
N SER A 16 17.33 -26.84 -0.16
CA SER A 16 17.33 -26.07 -1.41
C SER A 16 18.10 -24.75 -1.29
N ILE A 17 18.18 -24.18 -0.07
CA ILE A 17 18.86 -22.93 0.21
C ILE A 17 20.20 -23.22 0.89
N ALA A 18 21.30 -22.82 0.26
CA ALA A 18 22.63 -22.89 0.84
C ALA A 18 22.92 -21.69 1.76
N HIS A 19 22.44 -20.50 1.37
CA HIS A 19 22.71 -19.28 2.14
C HIS A 19 21.61 -18.25 1.95
N TYR A 20 21.34 -17.45 2.99
CA TYR A 20 20.36 -16.37 2.99
C TYR A 20 20.97 -15.15 3.69
N GLU A 21 21.09 -14.05 2.96
CA GLU A 21 21.70 -12.81 3.46
C GLU A 21 20.81 -11.61 3.17
N LEU A 22 20.89 -10.61 4.04
CA LEU A 22 20.26 -9.30 3.84
C LEU A 22 21.32 -8.30 3.36
N HIS A 23 21.10 -7.73 2.19
CA HIS A 23 21.97 -6.71 1.62
C HIS A 23 21.26 -5.36 1.62
N ALA A 24 21.99 -4.32 2.07
CA ALA A 24 21.52 -2.94 2.06
C ALA A 24 22.03 -2.22 0.80
N HIS A 25 21.10 -1.69 0.02
CA HIS A 25 21.39 -0.90 -1.18
C HIS A 25 21.05 0.56 -0.93
N GLN A 26 22.02 1.43 -1.21
CA GLN A 26 21.89 2.88 -1.05
C GLN A 26 21.62 3.55 -2.39
N PRO A 27 20.96 4.71 -2.41
CA PRO A 27 20.80 5.50 -3.62
C PRO A 27 22.16 6.04 -4.09
N TYR A 28 22.30 6.17 -5.41
CA TYR A 28 23.52 6.72 -6.02
C TYR A 28 23.68 8.23 -5.78
N ALA A 29 22.60 8.93 -5.49
CA ALA A 29 22.60 10.37 -5.28
C ALA A 29 22.76 10.74 -3.79
N SER A 30 23.05 12.03 -3.55
CA SER A 30 23.31 12.67 -2.26
C SER A 30 22.47 12.19 -1.08
N SER A 31 23.08 12.18 0.09
CA SER A 31 22.47 11.79 1.38
C SER A 31 21.46 12.81 1.94
N THR A 32 21.33 13.99 1.35
CA THR A 32 20.35 15.01 1.76
C THR A 32 19.19 15.02 0.78
N LEU A 33 18.02 14.60 1.26
CA LEU A 33 16.81 14.54 0.47
C LEU A 33 15.96 15.77 0.74
N ASN A 34 15.68 16.51 -0.32
CA ASN A 34 14.79 17.67 -0.28
C ASN A 34 13.40 17.31 -0.83
N ASN A 35 12.45 18.21 -0.59
CA ASN A 35 11.13 18.08 -1.20
C ASN A 35 11.24 18.07 -2.72
N ASN A 36 10.43 17.22 -3.37
CA ASN A 36 10.42 16.94 -4.81
C ASN A 36 11.66 16.21 -5.38
N ASP A 37 12.60 15.79 -4.55
CA ASP A 37 13.73 14.98 -5.01
C ASP A 37 13.26 13.59 -5.46
N GLU A 38 13.99 13.02 -6.41
CA GLU A 38 13.81 11.64 -6.85
C GLU A 38 14.97 10.79 -6.32
N VAL A 39 14.62 9.74 -5.59
CA VAL A 39 15.56 8.77 -5.03
C VAL A 39 15.51 7.50 -5.85
N ARG A 40 16.66 7.08 -6.40
CA ARG A 40 16.78 5.84 -7.18
C ARG A 40 17.70 4.87 -6.48
N ILE A 41 17.23 3.64 -6.27
CA ILE A 41 18.01 2.56 -5.70
C ILE A 41 17.94 1.40 -6.67
N THR A 42 19.07 1.07 -7.28
CA THR A 42 19.17 0.03 -8.30
C THR A 42 19.93 -1.17 -7.77
N ILE A 43 19.39 -2.36 -8.03
CA ILE A 43 20.03 -3.64 -7.73
C ILE A 43 20.35 -4.32 -9.06
N GLN A 44 21.63 -4.54 -9.29
CA GLN A 44 22.10 -5.38 -10.40
C GLN A 44 22.51 -6.74 -9.84
N ASN A 45 21.81 -7.77 -10.24
CA ASN A 45 22.08 -9.11 -9.74
C ASN A 45 22.34 -10.08 -10.89
N GLN A 46 23.60 -10.47 -11.04
CA GLN A 46 24.02 -11.36 -12.13
C GLN A 46 24.09 -12.85 -11.73
N ASN A 47 24.23 -13.18 -10.44
CA ASN A 47 24.50 -14.56 -10.01
C ASN A 47 23.71 -15.05 -8.78
N LEU A 48 22.91 -14.21 -8.17
CA LEU A 48 22.16 -14.54 -6.96
C LEU A 48 20.66 -14.39 -7.21
N CYS A 49 19.88 -15.15 -6.46
CA CYS A 49 18.44 -14.99 -6.42
C CYS A 49 18.07 -13.91 -5.41
N ILE A 50 17.15 -13.05 -5.73
CA ILE A 50 16.60 -12.05 -4.81
C ILE A 50 15.15 -12.37 -4.50
N LEU A 51 14.70 -12.01 -3.29
CA LEU A 51 13.33 -12.21 -2.81
C LEU A 51 12.66 -10.87 -2.52
N PRO A 52 12.05 -10.21 -3.50
CA PRO A 52 11.50 -8.86 -3.34
C PRO A 52 10.37 -8.77 -2.30
N SER A 53 9.57 -9.83 -2.14
CA SER A 53 8.46 -9.88 -1.18
C SER A 53 8.88 -9.79 0.29
N LYS A 54 10.15 -10.08 0.59
CA LYS A 54 10.75 -9.97 1.94
C LYS A 54 11.69 -8.79 2.07
N SER A 55 11.73 -7.91 1.07
CA SER A 55 12.55 -6.70 1.11
C SER A 55 11.82 -5.57 1.84
N ALA A 56 12.58 -4.59 2.33
CA ALA A 56 12.06 -3.45 3.06
C ALA A 56 12.86 -2.18 2.79
N LEU A 57 12.20 -1.02 2.92
CA LEU A 57 12.87 0.27 2.96
C LEU A 57 13.23 0.62 4.39
N HIS A 58 14.52 0.80 4.67
CA HIS A 58 15.05 1.29 5.93
C HIS A 58 15.23 2.80 5.85
N ILE A 59 14.53 3.52 6.70
CA ILE A 59 14.47 4.99 6.65
C ILE A 59 14.83 5.57 8.02
N LEU A 60 15.92 6.34 8.05
CA LEU A 60 16.33 7.11 9.21
C LEU A 60 16.03 8.57 8.98
N GLY A 61 15.58 9.27 10.02
CA GLY A 61 15.32 10.68 9.91
C GLY A 61 15.17 11.40 11.25
N LYS A 62 14.86 12.68 11.14
CA LYS A 62 14.59 13.56 12.28
C LYS A 62 13.32 14.34 12.08
N PHE A 63 12.56 14.45 13.15
CA PHE A 63 11.35 15.25 13.26
C PHE A 63 11.58 16.33 14.33
N THR A 64 11.84 17.54 13.91
CA THR A 64 12.25 18.66 14.76
C THR A 64 11.51 19.93 14.36
N LYS A 65 11.63 21.00 15.16
CA LYS A 65 11.29 22.34 14.71
C LYS A 65 12.29 22.82 13.67
N SER A 66 11.96 23.90 12.97
CA SER A 66 12.84 24.52 11.96
C SER A 66 14.19 24.97 12.53
N ASP A 67 14.23 25.29 13.84
CA ASP A 67 15.45 25.65 14.59
C ASP A 67 16.25 24.43 15.10
N ASN A 68 15.86 23.19 14.72
CA ASN A 68 16.38 21.91 15.17
C ASN A 68 16.10 21.57 16.66
N SER A 69 15.27 22.33 17.34
CA SER A 69 14.81 21.99 18.69
C SER A 69 13.73 20.89 18.65
N ALA A 70 13.47 20.28 19.81
CA ALA A 70 12.43 19.25 19.93
C ALA A 70 11.03 19.83 19.68
N VAL A 71 10.18 19.05 19.01
CA VAL A 71 8.77 19.37 18.84
C VAL A 71 8.01 19.27 20.17
N ALA A 72 6.85 19.93 20.27
CA ALA A 72 6.00 19.81 21.46
C ALA A 72 5.55 18.38 21.69
N ALA A 73 5.21 18.06 22.95
CA ALA A 73 4.74 16.75 23.32
C ALA A 73 3.44 16.32 22.60
N THR A 74 2.66 17.30 22.17
CA THR A 74 1.38 17.14 21.44
C THR A 74 1.53 17.11 19.92
N THR A 75 2.78 17.22 19.40
CA THR A 75 3.09 17.13 17.96
C THR A 75 3.71 15.77 17.68
N ASN A 76 3.02 14.95 16.87
CA ASN A 76 3.41 13.56 16.61
C ASN A 76 3.33 13.25 15.13
N LEU A 77 4.11 12.25 14.68
CA LEU A 77 3.91 11.64 13.36
C LEU A 77 2.55 10.96 13.33
N VAL A 78 1.85 11.07 12.20
CA VAL A 78 0.59 10.33 11.98
C VAL A 78 0.88 8.87 11.64
N ASN A 79 -0.14 8.02 11.67
CA ASN A 79 -0.04 6.66 11.19
C ASN A 79 0.51 6.65 9.74
N MET A 80 1.54 5.84 9.47
CA MET A 80 2.26 5.84 8.19
C MET A 80 2.75 7.24 7.75
N GLY A 81 3.14 8.09 8.71
CA GLY A 81 3.56 9.48 8.45
C GLY A 81 4.64 9.58 7.37
N ILE A 82 5.62 8.69 7.37
CA ILE A 82 6.68 8.67 6.36
C ILE A 82 6.14 8.32 4.97
N GLY A 83 5.07 7.54 4.88
CA GLY A 83 4.38 7.27 3.62
C GLY A 83 3.83 8.54 2.97
N HIS A 84 3.38 9.53 3.76
CA HIS A 84 2.92 10.83 3.25
C HIS A 84 4.06 11.70 2.68
N MET A 85 5.31 11.42 3.04
CA MET A 85 6.47 12.07 2.43
C MET A 85 6.82 11.51 1.06
N ILE A 86 6.26 10.38 0.67
CA ILE A 86 6.48 9.75 -0.63
C ILE A 86 5.28 10.04 -1.52
N LYS A 87 5.47 10.92 -2.50
CA LYS A 87 4.45 11.25 -3.49
C LYS A 87 4.17 10.09 -4.42
N GLU A 88 5.23 9.40 -4.85
CA GLU A 88 5.14 8.30 -5.79
C GLU A 88 6.22 7.27 -5.51
N PHE A 89 5.82 6.01 -5.58
CA PHE A 89 6.68 4.82 -5.57
C PHE A 89 6.55 4.12 -6.92
N ARG A 90 7.68 3.79 -7.55
CA ARG A 90 7.74 2.99 -8.78
C ARG A 90 8.72 1.86 -8.63
N LEU A 91 8.34 0.69 -9.09
CA LEU A 91 9.22 -0.49 -9.20
C LEU A 91 9.46 -0.78 -10.68
N LEU A 92 10.71 -0.78 -11.07
CA LEU A 92 11.13 -1.09 -12.42
C LEU A 92 11.88 -2.43 -12.45
N MET A 93 11.65 -3.19 -13.52
CA MET A 93 12.34 -4.44 -13.84
C MET A 93 12.98 -4.29 -15.20
N ASN A 94 14.33 -4.38 -15.26
CA ASN A 94 15.10 -4.13 -16.48
C ASN A 94 14.72 -2.82 -17.19
N GLY A 95 14.49 -1.76 -16.41
CA GLY A 95 14.09 -0.43 -16.92
C GLY A 95 12.61 -0.28 -17.28
N VAL A 96 11.81 -1.34 -17.23
CA VAL A 96 10.36 -1.29 -17.47
C VAL A 96 9.64 -1.16 -16.13
N GLU A 97 8.80 -0.11 -15.99
CA GLU A 97 7.96 0.07 -14.80
C GLU A 97 6.94 -1.07 -14.71
N VAL A 98 7.03 -1.90 -13.67
CA VAL A 98 6.13 -3.04 -13.45
C VAL A 98 5.04 -2.73 -12.45
N ASP A 99 5.34 -1.93 -11.43
CA ASP A 99 4.37 -1.51 -10.42
C ASP A 99 4.55 -0.05 -10.06
N ARG A 100 3.46 0.59 -9.66
CA ARG A 100 3.42 2.02 -9.30
C ARG A 100 2.36 2.29 -8.26
N SER A 101 2.71 3.10 -7.26
CA SER A 101 1.79 3.60 -6.25
C SER A 101 1.95 5.12 -6.14
N SER A 102 0.86 5.87 -6.29
CA SER A 102 0.82 7.32 -6.12
C SER A 102 0.15 7.69 -4.80
N ASN A 103 0.54 8.86 -4.24
CA ASN A 103 0.09 9.31 -2.93
C ASN A 103 0.23 8.17 -1.89
N VAL A 104 1.48 7.73 -1.73
CA VAL A 104 1.83 6.48 -1.03
C VAL A 104 1.24 6.43 0.37
N GLY A 105 1.20 7.55 1.11
CA GLY A 105 0.59 7.60 2.44
C GLY A 105 -0.87 7.18 2.44
N ILE A 106 -1.70 7.80 1.60
CA ILE A 106 -3.14 7.47 1.51
C ILE A 106 -3.36 6.07 0.96
N THR A 107 -2.62 5.69 -0.08
CA THR A 107 -2.73 4.36 -0.68
C THR A 107 -2.40 3.25 0.32
N SER A 108 -1.28 3.37 1.03
CA SER A 108 -0.87 2.39 2.04
C SER A 108 -1.84 2.35 3.22
N LEU A 109 -2.38 3.51 3.64
CA LEU A 109 -3.40 3.56 4.70
C LEU A 109 -4.69 2.85 4.28
N MET A 110 -5.25 3.20 3.12
CA MET A 110 -6.49 2.56 2.65
C MET A 110 -6.32 1.05 2.49
N LYS A 111 -5.20 0.61 1.87
CA LYS A 111 -4.88 -0.82 1.72
C LYS A 111 -4.62 -1.49 3.06
N GLY A 112 -3.87 -0.86 3.95
CA GLY A 112 -3.52 -1.41 5.26
C GLY A 112 -4.72 -1.57 6.19
N TYR A 113 -5.60 -0.57 6.27
CA TYR A 113 -6.82 -0.67 7.10
C TYR A 113 -7.69 -1.88 6.74
N VAL A 114 -7.79 -2.23 5.47
CA VAL A 114 -8.60 -3.39 5.03
C VAL A 114 -7.84 -4.72 5.08
N SER A 115 -6.49 -4.69 5.15
CA SER A 115 -5.64 -5.88 4.99
C SER A 115 -5.07 -6.40 6.30
N PHE A 116 -4.67 -5.52 7.21
CA PHE A 116 -3.97 -5.91 8.44
C PHE A 116 -4.92 -6.48 9.48
N SER A 117 -4.35 -7.36 10.32
CA SER A 117 -5.05 -7.90 11.48
C SER A 117 -4.49 -7.30 12.78
N PRO A 118 -5.25 -7.34 13.89
CA PRO A 118 -4.78 -6.84 15.18
C PRO A 118 -3.48 -7.52 15.67
N ASN A 119 -3.29 -8.78 15.33
CA ASN A 119 -2.10 -9.55 15.72
C ASN A 119 -0.81 -9.06 15.04
N GLN A 120 -0.93 -8.30 13.94
CA GLN A 120 0.21 -7.75 13.20
C GLN A 120 0.66 -6.38 13.73
N LEU A 121 -0.15 -5.70 14.54
CA LEU A 121 0.10 -4.30 14.96
C LEU A 121 1.48 -4.10 15.58
N SER A 122 1.90 -4.98 16.48
CA SER A 122 3.23 -4.87 17.14
C SER A 122 4.40 -4.94 16.15
N ALA A 123 4.27 -5.75 15.10
CA ALA A 123 5.31 -5.85 14.06
C ALA A 123 5.25 -4.64 13.11
N LEU A 124 4.05 -4.13 12.84
CA LEU A 124 3.83 -3.00 11.95
C LEU A 124 4.25 -1.66 12.57
N GLU A 125 4.33 -1.57 13.91
CA GLU A 125 4.87 -0.38 14.60
C GLU A 125 6.28 -0.05 14.09
N ASN A 126 7.11 -1.06 13.86
CA ASN A 126 8.44 -0.90 13.27
C ASN A 126 8.42 -0.31 11.84
N ALA A 127 7.30 -0.42 11.15
CA ALA A 127 7.06 0.19 9.83
C ALA A 127 6.43 1.58 9.92
N GLY A 128 6.18 2.09 11.12
CA GLY A 128 5.51 3.38 11.35
C GLY A 128 3.98 3.28 11.33
N TRP A 129 3.43 2.06 11.46
CA TRP A 129 1.99 1.87 11.58
C TRP A 129 1.55 1.94 13.04
N VAL A 130 0.92 3.07 13.41
CA VAL A 130 0.50 3.36 14.78
C VAL A 130 -0.96 3.77 14.81
N MET A 131 -1.77 3.05 15.58
CA MET A 131 -3.21 3.31 15.68
C MET A 131 -3.58 4.34 16.75
N GLU A 132 -2.71 4.53 17.73
CA GLU A 132 -2.98 5.41 18.86
C GLU A 132 -2.17 6.71 18.75
N ASP A 133 -2.84 7.85 18.91
CA ASP A 133 -2.23 9.19 18.79
C ASP A 133 -1.17 9.50 19.86
N ASN A 134 -1.12 8.72 20.95
CA ASN A 134 -0.16 8.89 22.06
C ASN A 134 1.14 8.11 21.88
N VAL A 135 1.22 7.21 20.92
CA VAL A 135 2.46 6.45 20.64
C VAL A 135 3.41 7.33 19.83
N LYS A 136 4.62 7.50 20.34
CA LYS A 136 5.66 8.28 19.68
C LYS A 136 6.63 7.36 18.94
N LEU A 137 6.75 7.59 17.65
CA LEU A 137 7.76 6.94 16.80
C LEU A 137 9.14 7.60 16.89
N THR A 138 9.25 8.71 17.61
CA THR A 138 10.49 9.49 17.74
C THR A 138 11.02 9.44 19.18
N ASN A 139 12.34 9.47 19.32
CA ASN A 139 12.98 9.70 20.63
C ASN A 139 12.92 11.17 21.07
N ALA A 140 13.48 11.49 22.24
CA ALA A 140 13.49 12.86 22.77
C ALA A 140 14.25 13.87 21.87
N ALA A 141 15.17 13.40 21.02
CA ALA A 141 15.89 14.23 20.06
C ALA A 141 15.20 14.34 18.70
N GLY A 142 13.98 13.79 18.58
CA GLY A 142 13.19 13.74 17.35
C GLY A 142 13.68 12.73 16.31
N SER A 143 14.63 11.84 16.63
CA SER A 143 15.11 10.83 15.69
C SER A 143 14.13 9.69 15.61
N PHE A 144 13.92 9.18 14.39
CA PHE A 144 13.15 7.99 14.11
C PHE A 144 13.93 7.02 13.22
N ASP A 145 13.61 5.73 13.37
CA ASP A 145 14.20 4.61 12.65
C ASP A 145 13.06 3.66 12.27
N LEU A 146 12.79 3.52 10.97
CA LEU A 146 11.67 2.74 10.47
C LEU A 146 12.11 1.76 9.38
N LEU A 147 11.56 0.56 9.44
CA LEU A 147 11.76 -0.48 8.43
C LEU A 147 10.40 -0.82 7.79
N ILE A 148 10.14 -0.25 6.61
CA ILE A 148 8.87 -0.39 5.90
C ILE A 148 8.96 -1.57 4.94
N PRO A 149 8.26 -2.69 5.19
CA PRO A 149 8.20 -3.81 4.26
C PRO A 149 7.66 -3.38 2.89
N LEU A 150 8.28 -3.86 1.82
CA LEU A 150 7.91 -3.42 0.46
C LEU A 150 6.48 -3.82 0.09
N ASN A 151 5.96 -4.90 0.65
CA ASN A 151 4.59 -5.35 0.45
C ASN A 151 3.50 -4.40 1.01
N ILE A 152 3.88 -3.40 1.81
CA ILE A 152 2.98 -2.31 2.22
C ILE A 152 2.86 -1.24 1.13
N LEU A 153 3.88 -1.13 0.28
CA LEU A 153 4.01 -0.08 -0.73
C LEU A 153 3.67 -0.55 -2.15
N SER A 154 3.79 -1.86 -2.40
CA SER A 154 3.75 -2.46 -3.73
C SER A 154 2.95 -3.76 -3.75
N GLY A 155 1.98 -3.85 -4.64
CA GLY A 155 1.23 -5.08 -4.89
C GLY A 155 2.09 -6.19 -5.48
N PHE A 156 3.09 -5.84 -6.28
CA PHE A 156 4.09 -6.79 -6.77
C PHE A 156 4.78 -7.52 -5.61
N ALA A 157 5.27 -6.79 -4.62
CA ALA A 157 5.94 -7.36 -3.46
C ALA A 157 4.98 -8.11 -2.53
N GLU A 158 3.68 -7.77 -2.52
CA GLU A 158 2.67 -8.49 -1.75
C GLU A 158 2.37 -9.88 -2.34
N ASP A 159 2.19 -9.97 -3.65
CA ASP A 159 1.66 -11.18 -4.31
C ASP A 159 2.75 -12.09 -4.88
N TYR A 160 3.88 -11.54 -5.33
CA TYR A 160 4.95 -12.34 -5.91
C TYR A 160 5.92 -12.84 -4.84
N LEU A 161 5.67 -14.05 -4.34
CA LEU A 161 6.42 -14.66 -3.23
C LEU A 161 7.61 -15.52 -3.69
N LYS A 162 7.96 -15.47 -4.97
CA LYS A 162 9.04 -16.27 -5.55
C LYS A 162 10.33 -15.46 -5.68
N VAL A 163 11.44 -16.16 -5.83
CA VAL A 163 12.73 -15.54 -6.12
C VAL A 163 12.79 -15.05 -7.58
N LEU A 164 13.52 -13.97 -7.78
CA LEU A 164 13.89 -13.46 -9.09
C LEU A 164 15.37 -13.72 -9.38
N MET A 165 15.68 -14.13 -10.59
CA MET A 165 17.03 -14.44 -11.04
C MET A 165 17.37 -13.61 -12.27
N ASN A 166 18.62 -13.14 -12.32
CA ASN A 166 19.19 -12.40 -13.46
C ASN A 166 18.30 -11.22 -13.92
N VAL A 167 17.84 -10.43 -12.97
CA VAL A 167 16.95 -9.28 -13.18
C VAL A 167 17.56 -8.06 -12.52
N GLN A 168 17.60 -6.95 -13.22
CA GLN A 168 17.85 -5.64 -12.62
C GLN A 168 16.54 -5.10 -12.03
N LEU A 169 16.50 -4.87 -10.74
CA LEU A 169 15.41 -4.16 -10.08
C LEU A 169 15.82 -2.75 -9.69
N GLU A 170 14.91 -1.83 -9.84
CA GLU A 170 15.10 -0.44 -9.44
C GLU A 170 13.83 0.05 -8.73
N ILE A 171 14.02 0.67 -7.56
CA ILE A 171 13.00 1.45 -6.89
C ILE A 171 13.26 2.93 -7.16
N VAL A 172 12.20 3.62 -7.52
CA VAL A 172 12.19 5.07 -7.69
C VAL A 172 11.16 5.68 -6.75
N LEU A 173 11.61 6.50 -5.81
CA LEU A 173 10.79 7.25 -4.87
C LEU A 173 10.81 8.73 -5.25
N THR A 174 9.64 9.32 -5.45
CA THR A 174 9.52 10.78 -5.58
C THR A 174 9.07 11.34 -4.24
N ILE A 175 9.86 12.23 -3.66
CA ILE A 175 9.55 12.85 -2.38
C ILE A 175 8.42 13.88 -2.57
N SER A 176 7.54 14.01 -1.58
CA SER A 176 6.44 14.96 -1.57
C SER A 176 6.96 16.40 -1.56
N ASN A 177 6.15 17.32 -2.05
CA ASN A 177 6.45 18.76 -2.01
C ASN A 177 6.28 19.37 -0.61
N SER A 178 5.65 18.66 0.32
CA SER A 178 5.38 19.11 1.68
C SER A 178 5.28 17.92 2.61
N ASP A 179 5.72 18.09 3.83
CA ASP A 179 5.65 17.12 4.94
C ASP A 179 4.45 17.35 5.88
N ILE A 180 3.61 18.34 5.60
CA ILE A 180 2.50 18.77 6.48
C ILE A 180 1.48 17.65 6.77
N ASN A 181 1.32 16.69 5.86
CA ASN A 181 0.42 15.54 6.04
C ASN A 181 1.08 14.39 6.83
N ALA A 182 2.37 14.47 7.12
CA ALA A 182 3.11 13.42 7.81
C ALA A 182 2.96 13.49 9.35
N TYR A 183 2.48 14.61 9.87
CA TYR A 183 2.37 14.84 11.31
C TYR A 183 1.07 15.57 11.69
N VAL A 184 0.75 15.51 12.97
CA VAL A 184 -0.38 16.24 13.56
C VAL A 184 0.08 17.08 14.75
N GLN A 185 -0.38 18.34 14.84
CA GLN A 185 -0.12 19.28 15.93
C GLN A 185 -1.42 19.55 16.69
N GLN A 186 -1.46 19.17 17.95
CA GLN A 186 -2.61 19.45 18.81
C GLN A 186 -2.45 20.71 19.68
N ALA A 187 -1.30 21.37 19.61
CA ALA A 187 -0.99 22.58 20.38
C ALA A 187 -1.74 23.81 19.85
N ALA A 188 -2.06 24.74 20.72
CA ALA A 188 -2.78 25.99 20.40
C ALA A 188 -1.96 26.97 19.52
N GLY A 189 -0.65 26.77 19.38
CA GLY A 189 0.25 27.53 18.52
C GLY A 189 0.78 26.65 17.38
N ALA A 190 0.75 27.15 16.15
CA ALA A 190 1.39 26.47 15.04
C ALA A 190 2.92 26.47 15.23
N GLU A 191 3.52 25.29 15.33
CA GLU A 191 4.96 25.13 15.32
C GLU A 191 5.42 24.98 13.86
N GLU A 192 6.52 25.62 13.49
CA GLU A 192 7.20 25.31 12.24
C GLU A 192 8.02 24.04 12.42
N VAL A 193 7.50 22.95 11.87
CA VAL A 193 8.09 21.62 12.01
C VAL A 193 8.75 21.22 10.70
N LYS A 194 9.86 20.52 10.82
CA LYS A 194 10.63 19.99 9.69
C LYS A 194 10.85 18.50 9.88
N LEU A 195 10.57 17.75 8.83
CA LEU A 195 10.86 16.33 8.74
C LEU A 195 12.03 16.12 7.77
N THR A 196 13.14 15.64 8.28
CA THR A 196 14.37 15.45 7.50
C THR A 196 14.67 13.98 7.36
N LEU A 197 14.69 13.49 6.13
CA LEU A 197 15.16 12.14 5.83
C LEU A 197 16.69 12.15 5.74
N GLN A 198 17.34 11.38 6.60
CA GLN A 198 18.81 11.34 6.69
C GLN A 198 19.39 10.17 5.89
N LYS A 199 18.65 9.06 5.82
CA LYS A 199 19.09 7.85 5.13
C LYS A 199 17.87 7.10 4.60
N ILE A 200 17.98 6.62 3.37
CA ILE A 200 17.05 5.65 2.78
C ILE A 200 17.90 4.53 2.19
N GLU A 201 17.59 3.29 2.59
CA GLU A 201 18.23 2.08 2.06
C GLU A 201 17.15 1.06 1.68
N TRP A 202 17.42 0.30 0.67
CA TRP A 202 16.61 -0.86 0.32
C TRP A 202 17.31 -2.12 0.81
N ILE A 203 16.73 -2.75 1.84
CA ILE A 203 17.20 -4.02 2.39
C ILE A 203 16.56 -5.16 1.61
N VAL A 204 17.37 -5.97 0.96
CA VAL A 204 16.90 -7.04 0.08
C VAL A 204 17.51 -8.37 0.49
N PRO A 205 16.70 -9.42 0.65
CA PRO A 205 17.19 -10.78 0.86
C PRO A 205 17.80 -11.35 -0.45
N TYR A 206 19.01 -11.84 -0.32
CA TYR A 206 19.73 -12.61 -1.32
C TYR A 206 19.73 -14.06 -0.93
N VAL A 207 19.37 -14.92 -1.87
CA VAL A 207 19.25 -16.35 -1.67
C VAL A 207 20.26 -17.06 -2.57
N THR A 208 21.17 -17.81 -1.97
CA THR A 208 22.05 -18.73 -2.68
C THR A 208 21.44 -20.12 -2.66
N LEU A 209 21.15 -20.67 -3.81
CA LEU A 209 20.62 -22.03 -3.94
C LEU A 209 21.70 -23.07 -3.71
N SER A 210 21.33 -24.27 -3.24
CA SER A 210 22.22 -25.42 -3.22
C SER A 210 22.67 -25.80 -4.63
N ASP A 211 23.78 -26.48 -4.78
CA ASP A 211 24.36 -26.82 -6.08
C ASP A 211 23.37 -27.57 -6.98
N LYS A 212 22.61 -28.49 -6.41
CA LYS A 212 21.56 -29.24 -7.12
C LYS A 212 20.47 -28.32 -7.69
N GLU A 213 19.93 -27.44 -6.85
CA GLU A 213 18.85 -26.53 -7.23
C GLU A 213 19.38 -25.43 -8.18
N LYS A 214 20.63 -25.00 -7.98
CA LYS A 214 21.30 -24.07 -8.89
C LYS A 214 21.45 -24.63 -10.30
N ILE A 215 21.84 -25.90 -10.43
CA ILE A 215 21.94 -26.56 -11.74
C ILE A 215 20.57 -26.68 -12.40
N GLN A 216 19.53 -27.04 -11.65
CA GLN A 216 18.17 -27.11 -12.18
C GLN A 216 17.68 -25.73 -12.65
N ALA A 217 17.87 -24.69 -11.84
CA ALA A 217 17.51 -23.33 -12.16
C ALA A 217 18.25 -22.83 -13.42
N LEU A 218 19.56 -23.09 -13.52
CA LEU A 218 20.36 -22.73 -14.70
C LEU A 218 19.90 -23.46 -15.96
N ASN A 219 19.60 -24.75 -15.86
CA ASN A 219 19.03 -25.53 -16.97
C ASN A 219 17.70 -24.99 -17.45
N TYR A 220 16.83 -24.58 -16.49
CA TYR A 220 15.55 -23.95 -16.81
C TYR A 220 15.75 -22.60 -17.52
N ILE A 221 16.66 -21.76 -17.03
CA ILE A 221 16.95 -20.43 -17.59
C ILE A 221 17.60 -20.52 -18.96
N THR A 222 18.42 -21.56 -19.24
CA THR A 222 19.15 -21.72 -20.52
C THR A 222 18.22 -21.70 -21.73
N SER A 223 16.96 -22.11 -21.57
CA SER A 223 15.95 -22.05 -22.65
C SER A 223 15.32 -20.63 -22.80
N ASP A 224 15.76 -19.67 -22.02
CA ASP A 224 15.20 -18.29 -21.93
C ASP A 224 13.66 -18.25 -21.88
N PRO A 225 13.03 -18.95 -20.94
CA PRO A 225 11.59 -19.04 -20.89
C PRO A 225 10.99 -17.69 -20.52
N ALA A 226 9.83 -17.37 -21.08
CA ALA A 226 9.03 -16.25 -20.62
C ALA A 226 8.39 -16.60 -19.25
N ILE A 227 8.91 -16.02 -18.18
CA ILE A 227 8.41 -16.24 -16.83
C ILE A 227 7.29 -15.24 -16.56
N SER A 228 6.07 -15.77 -16.40
CA SER A 228 4.89 -14.95 -16.10
C SER A 228 4.77 -14.65 -14.60
N ILE A 229 4.59 -13.38 -14.28
CA ILE A 229 4.39 -12.83 -12.94
C ILE A 229 3.00 -12.23 -12.90
N ASN A 230 2.12 -12.84 -12.12
CA ASN A 230 0.76 -12.35 -11.91
C ASN A 230 0.67 -11.74 -10.50
N PHE A 231 0.17 -10.53 -10.39
CA PHE A 231 -0.02 -9.84 -9.12
C PHE A 231 -1.13 -8.80 -9.22
N ARG A 232 -1.57 -8.28 -8.09
CA ARG A 232 -2.57 -7.21 -8.01
C ARG A 232 -1.84 -5.89 -7.74
N THR A 233 -2.13 -4.88 -8.52
CA THR A 233 -1.61 -3.52 -8.33
C THR A 233 -2.68 -2.59 -7.82
N TRP A 234 -2.30 -1.48 -7.21
CA TRP A 234 -3.17 -0.53 -6.55
C TRP A 234 -3.04 0.84 -7.18
N GLU A 235 -4.13 1.40 -7.65
CA GLU A 235 -4.17 2.75 -8.22
C GLU A 235 -5.10 3.65 -7.44
N LEU A 236 -4.59 4.78 -6.95
CA LEU A 236 -5.35 5.77 -6.23
C LEU A 236 -5.80 6.90 -7.15
N TYR A 237 -7.09 7.18 -7.11
CA TYR A 237 -7.73 8.32 -7.75
C TYR A 237 -8.28 9.26 -6.68
N GLU A 238 -8.18 10.56 -6.94
CA GLU A 238 -8.62 11.61 -6.04
C GLU A 238 -9.66 12.48 -6.72
N TYR A 239 -10.77 12.76 -6.04
CA TYR A 239 -11.72 13.82 -6.37
C TYR A 239 -11.55 14.93 -5.34
N PRO A 240 -10.71 15.93 -5.65
CA PRO A 240 -10.45 17.02 -4.71
C PRO A 240 -11.68 17.92 -4.60
N LEU A 241 -11.95 18.37 -3.39
CA LEU A 241 -12.98 19.39 -3.11
C LEU A 241 -14.37 19.05 -3.69
N LEU A 242 -15.00 18.04 -3.09
CA LEU A 242 -16.38 17.70 -3.42
C LEU A 242 -17.28 18.94 -3.27
N PRO A 243 -18.18 19.23 -4.24
CA PRO A 243 -19.23 20.20 -4.06
C PRO A 243 -20.10 19.89 -2.82
N ALA A 244 -20.60 20.92 -2.12
CA ALA A 244 -21.44 20.78 -0.93
C ALA A 244 -22.87 20.36 -1.34
N THR A 245 -23.00 19.18 -1.94
CA THR A 245 -24.28 18.53 -2.31
C THR A 245 -24.36 17.17 -1.61
N SER A 246 -25.53 16.57 -1.55
CA SER A 246 -25.72 15.25 -0.93
C SER A 246 -25.48 14.08 -1.88
N LYS A 247 -25.45 14.31 -3.19
CA LYS A 247 -25.27 13.27 -4.19
C LYS A 247 -24.19 13.66 -5.18
N HIS A 248 -23.30 12.69 -5.49
CA HIS A 248 -22.21 12.85 -6.44
C HIS A 248 -22.17 11.69 -7.42
N ILE A 249 -21.77 12.00 -8.64
CA ILE A 249 -21.44 11.05 -9.70
C ILE A 249 -20.01 11.35 -10.14
N TRP A 250 -19.12 10.37 -9.97
CA TRP A 250 -17.72 10.49 -10.27
C TRP A 250 -17.30 9.48 -11.34
N ALA A 251 -16.98 9.94 -12.54
CA ALA A 251 -16.27 9.12 -13.52
C ALA A 251 -14.81 9.02 -13.10
N VAL A 252 -14.45 7.91 -12.46
CA VAL A 252 -13.10 7.72 -11.85
C VAL A 252 -12.08 7.51 -12.93
N LYS A 253 -12.36 6.60 -13.86
CA LYS A 253 -11.44 6.22 -14.93
C LYS A 253 -12.22 5.77 -16.14
N THR A 254 -11.86 6.33 -17.31
CA THR A 254 -12.21 5.77 -18.60
C THR A 254 -10.98 5.06 -19.13
N SER A 255 -10.96 3.75 -19.06
CA SER A 255 -9.76 2.96 -19.38
C SER A 255 -9.71 2.65 -20.87
N THR A 256 -8.56 2.90 -21.49
CA THR A 256 -8.23 2.41 -22.83
C THR A 256 -7.51 1.05 -22.79
N GLN A 257 -7.14 0.59 -21.60
CA GLN A 257 -6.45 -0.67 -21.38
C GLN A 257 -7.38 -1.72 -20.76
N LEU A 258 -7.09 -2.98 -21.01
CA LEU A 258 -7.82 -4.14 -20.46
C LEU A 258 -7.49 -4.35 -18.97
N GLU A 259 -7.77 -3.34 -18.14
CA GLU A 259 -7.60 -3.49 -16.70
C GLU A 259 -8.83 -4.10 -16.07
N LYS A 260 -8.63 -5.08 -15.21
CA LYS A 260 -9.70 -5.85 -14.56
C LYS A 260 -9.77 -5.46 -13.08
N PRO A 261 -10.63 -4.49 -12.70
CA PRO A 261 -10.78 -4.14 -11.30
C PRO A 261 -11.35 -5.32 -10.52
N ARG A 262 -10.72 -5.62 -9.38
CA ARG A 262 -11.16 -6.68 -8.46
C ARG A 262 -11.85 -6.10 -7.25
N TYR A 263 -11.32 -5.00 -6.75
CA TYR A 263 -11.86 -4.27 -5.60
C TYR A 263 -11.78 -2.78 -5.84
N VAL A 264 -12.77 -2.08 -5.35
CA VAL A 264 -12.80 -0.62 -5.32
C VAL A 264 -13.07 -0.18 -3.88
N ILE A 265 -12.16 0.62 -3.32
CA ILE A 265 -12.24 1.11 -1.95
C ILE A 265 -12.44 2.62 -2.01
N LEU A 266 -13.54 3.11 -1.43
CA LEU A 266 -13.88 4.53 -1.37
C LEU A 266 -13.71 5.03 0.06
N GLY A 267 -13.02 6.16 0.22
CA GLY A 267 -12.85 6.84 1.50
C GLY A 267 -12.96 8.36 1.34
N PHE A 268 -13.31 9.06 2.42
CA PHE A 268 -13.46 10.50 2.43
C PHE A 268 -12.59 11.14 3.51
N GLN A 269 -12.05 12.32 3.21
CA GLN A 269 -11.35 13.16 4.20
C GLN A 269 -11.88 14.59 4.13
N THR A 270 -12.34 15.13 5.27
CA THR A 270 -12.86 16.48 5.38
C THR A 270 -11.81 17.41 5.96
N ALA A 271 -11.31 18.33 5.15
CA ALA A 271 -10.33 19.36 5.54
C ALA A 271 -9.11 18.79 6.31
N ARG A 272 -8.63 17.58 5.93
CA ARG A 272 -7.44 16.95 6.54
C ARG A 272 -6.19 17.15 5.70
N LYS A 273 -6.35 17.24 4.38
CA LYS A 273 -5.23 17.45 3.46
C LYS A 273 -4.64 18.85 3.66
N ASN A 274 -3.34 18.90 3.89
CA ASN A 274 -2.57 20.12 4.13
C ASN A 274 -3.01 20.92 5.38
N ASP A 275 -3.57 20.27 6.38
CA ASP A 275 -3.90 20.85 7.68
C ASP A 275 -3.23 20.04 8.80
N ALA A 276 -2.13 20.57 9.34
CA ALA A 276 -1.39 19.93 10.41
C ALA A 276 -2.18 19.79 11.74
N ARG A 277 -3.34 20.44 11.89
CA ARG A 277 -4.20 20.29 13.07
C ARG A 277 -5.09 19.06 13.01
N LYS A 278 -5.17 18.43 11.85
CA LYS A 278 -5.99 17.25 11.61
C LYS A 278 -5.14 16.05 11.21
N ASN A 279 -5.45 14.92 11.78
CA ASN A 279 -4.74 13.69 11.48
C ASN A 279 -5.06 13.22 10.04
N ALA A 280 -4.10 13.30 9.14
CA ALA A 280 -4.23 12.92 7.73
C ALA A 280 -4.33 11.41 7.51
N SER A 281 -4.10 10.58 8.55
CA SER A 281 -4.25 9.12 8.44
C SER A 281 -5.67 8.62 8.69
N ARG A 282 -6.60 9.51 9.10
CA ARG A 282 -7.99 9.15 9.38
C ARG A 282 -8.91 9.51 8.23
N PHE A 283 -10.00 8.76 8.12
CA PHE A 283 -11.07 8.99 7.16
C PHE A 283 -12.37 9.37 7.87
N ASP A 284 -13.27 10.02 7.14
CA ASP A 284 -14.53 10.54 7.66
C ASP A 284 -15.70 9.82 7.01
N HIS A 285 -16.73 9.47 7.79
CA HIS A 285 -17.92 8.78 7.27
C HIS A 285 -18.89 9.67 6.48
N CYS A 286 -18.77 11.00 6.60
CA CYS A 286 -19.59 12.01 5.90
C CYS A 286 -21.10 11.69 5.86
N THR A 287 -21.64 11.01 6.89
CA THR A 287 -23.04 10.52 6.94
C THR A 287 -23.46 9.79 5.67
N LEU A 288 -22.57 8.94 5.13
CA LEU A 288 -22.80 8.17 3.92
C LEU A 288 -24.09 7.35 4.01
N ARG A 289 -24.94 7.43 2.98
CA ARG A 289 -26.20 6.72 2.91
C ARG A 289 -26.17 5.59 1.88
N ASN A 290 -25.59 5.88 0.70
CA ASN A 290 -25.54 4.90 -0.37
C ASN A 290 -24.28 5.06 -1.21
N VAL A 291 -23.76 3.94 -1.73
CA VAL A 291 -22.64 3.90 -2.68
C VAL A 291 -22.95 2.86 -3.73
N LYS A 292 -22.73 3.20 -5.00
CA LYS A 292 -22.77 2.28 -6.14
C LYS A 292 -21.57 2.46 -7.04
N LEU A 293 -20.93 1.36 -7.35
CA LEU A 293 -19.91 1.27 -8.38
C LEU A 293 -20.56 0.78 -9.67
N PHE A 294 -20.32 1.47 -10.76
CA PHE A 294 -20.70 1.02 -12.09
C PHE A 294 -19.45 0.64 -12.88
N LEU A 295 -19.45 -0.61 -13.33
CA LEU A 295 -18.46 -1.12 -14.28
C LEU A 295 -19.18 -1.32 -15.62
N ASN A 296 -18.94 -0.40 -16.56
CA ASN A 296 -19.78 -0.23 -17.75
C ASN A 296 -21.27 -0.05 -17.35
N SER A 297 -22.13 -1.02 -17.67
CA SER A 297 -23.57 -0.99 -17.35
C SER A 297 -23.97 -1.78 -16.10
N GLN A 298 -23.03 -2.46 -15.44
CA GLN A 298 -23.33 -3.26 -14.25
C GLN A 298 -23.03 -2.49 -12.96
N SER A 299 -23.91 -2.58 -11.97
CA SER A 299 -23.76 -1.91 -10.67
C SER A 299 -23.39 -2.86 -9.54
N TYR A 300 -22.49 -2.41 -8.66
CA TYR A 300 -22.02 -3.11 -7.46
C TYR A 300 -22.11 -2.16 -6.23
N PRO A 301 -22.74 -2.58 -5.11
CA PRO A 301 -23.64 -3.72 -5.01
C PRO A 301 -24.90 -3.52 -5.86
N TYR A 302 -25.64 -4.62 -6.13
CA TYR A 302 -26.87 -4.54 -6.92
C TYR A 302 -27.96 -3.70 -6.21
N GLY A 303 -28.14 -3.93 -4.90
CA GLY A 303 -29.10 -3.21 -4.07
C GLY A 303 -28.55 -1.90 -3.50
N ASP A 304 -29.43 -1.08 -2.95
CA ASP A 304 -29.06 0.11 -2.19
C ASP A 304 -28.64 -0.28 -0.76
N LEU A 305 -27.60 0.36 -0.24
CA LEU A 305 -27.11 0.12 1.12
C LEU A 305 -28.06 0.68 2.19
N ASN A 306 -28.73 1.79 1.89
CA ASN A 306 -29.68 2.48 2.78
C ASN A 306 -29.15 2.66 4.21
N LEU A 307 -27.90 3.16 4.31
CA LEU A 307 -27.24 3.38 5.58
C LEU A 307 -27.87 4.56 6.32
N ASP A 308 -27.93 4.47 7.65
CA ASP A 308 -28.15 5.60 8.55
C ASP A 308 -27.14 5.54 9.70
N ILE A 309 -26.04 6.28 9.53
CA ILE A 309 -24.94 6.27 10.48
C ILE A 309 -25.36 6.91 11.80
N ASN A 310 -26.25 7.93 11.77
CA ASN A 310 -26.73 8.59 12.97
C ASN A 310 -27.56 7.63 13.85
N ASP A 311 -28.34 6.75 13.22
CA ASP A 311 -29.13 5.72 13.90
C ASP A 311 -28.37 4.38 14.03
N ASN A 312 -27.03 4.41 13.91
CA ASN A 312 -26.16 3.22 14.02
C ASN A 312 -26.47 2.09 13.02
N GLN A 313 -27.08 2.44 11.85
CA GLN A 313 -27.45 1.49 10.79
C GLN A 313 -26.37 1.43 9.71
N TYR A 314 -25.21 0.82 10.00
CA TYR A 314 -24.09 0.68 9.08
C TYR A 314 -23.46 -0.72 9.10
N ALA A 315 -24.24 -1.73 9.49
CA ALA A 315 -23.76 -3.11 9.55
C ALA A 315 -23.31 -3.63 8.17
N LEU A 316 -24.02 -3.27 7.09
CA LEU A 316 -23.65 -3.65 5.73
C LEU A 316 -22.30 -3.03 5.32
N LEU A 317 -22.08 -1.75 5.62
CA LEU A 317 -20.82 -1.08 5.33
C LEU A 317 -19.66 -1.74 6.08
N TYR A 318 -19.88 -2.09 7.36
CA TYR A 318 -18.88 -2.79 8.15
C TYR A 318 -18.63 -4.22 7.66
N SER A 319 -19.67 -4.94 7.21
CA SER A 319 -19.51 -6.26 6.58
C SER A 319 -18.65 -6.19 5.31
N MET A 320 -18.93 -5.22 4.42
CA MET A 320 -18.12 -5.01 3.21
C MET A 320 -16.63 -4.78 3.54
N TYR A 321 -16.34 -4.09 4.65
CA TYR A 321 -14.97 -3.89 5.13
C TYR A 321 -14.36 -5.20 5.65
N THR A 322 -15.07 -5.97 6.48
CA THR A 322 -14.55 -7.21 7.07
C THR A 322 -14.35 -8.33 6.05
N ASP A 323 -15.24 -8.41 5.05
CA ASP A 323 -15.23 -9.46 4.03
C ASP A 323 -14.04 -9.36 3.07
N PHE A 324 -13.39 -8.19 3.00
CA PHE A 324 -12.21 -8.00 2.15
C PHE A 324 -11.10 -9.02 2.44
N GLN A 325 -10.79 -9.26 3.71
CA GLN A 325 -9.69 -10.20 4.06
C GLN A 325 -9.99 -11.62 3.63
N SER A 326 -11.24 -12.07 3.77
CA SER A 326 -11.64 -13.42 3.38
C SER A 326 -11.63 -13.60 1.87
N THR A 327 -12.11 -12.62 1.12
CA THR A 327 -12.20 -12.69 -0.34
C THR A 327 -10.87 -12.41 -1.04
N TYR A 328 -10.06 -11.50 -0.49
CA TYR A 328 -8.78 -11.10 -1.07
C TYR A 328 -7.64 -12.08 -0.75
N TYR A 329 -7.54 -12.54 0.51
CA TYR A 329 -6.47 -13.42 0.99
C TYR A 329 -6.87 -14.88 1.13
N ASN A 330 -8.16 -15.20 0.93
CA ASN A 330 -8.72 -16.55 1.15
C ASN A 330 -8.39 -17.10 2.55
N LYS A 331 -8.55 -16.24 3.58
CA LYS A 331 -8.33 -16.58 4.99
C LYS A 331 -9.51 -16.13 5.84
N GLU A 332 -9.59 -16.61 7.07
CA GLU A 332 -10.56 -16.10 8.04
C GLU A 332 -10.34 -14.59 8.28
N ALA A 333 -11.46 -13.84 8.37
CA ALA A 333 -11.41 -12.41 8.54
C ALA A 333 -11.05 -12.04 9.98
N GLU A 334 -9.97 -11.28 10.14
CA GLU A 334 -9.51 -10.68 11.39
C GLU A 334 -9.42 -9.16 11.20
N PRO A 335 -10.57 -8.43 11.19
CA PRO A 335 -10.55 -7.01 10.88
C PRO A 335 -9.74 -6.21 11.89
N LEU A 336 -8.91 -5.29 11.39
CA LEU A 336 -8.07 -4.43 12.20
C LEU A 336 -8.87 -3.55 13.16
N LEU A 337 -10.00 -3.04 12.68
CA LEU A 337 -10.87 -2.12 13.42
C LEU A 337 -12.13 -2.82 13.90
N THR A 338 -12.46 -2.62 15.18
CA THR A 338 -13.80 -2.97 15.70
C THR A 338 -14.86 -2.08 15.02
N LYS A 339 -16.12 -2.52 15.03
CA LYS A 339 -17.22 -1.77 14.40
C LYS A 339 -17.28 -0.30 14.86
N GLN A 340 -16.99 -0.02 16.14
CA GLN A 340 -16.97 1.34 16.66
C GLN A 340 -15.75 2.14 16.19
N LYS A 341 -14.54 1.55 16.26
CA LYS A 341 -13.30 2.19 15.79
C LYS A 341 -13.33 2.43 14.27
N PHE A 342 -14.01 1.56 13.53
CA PHE A 342 -14.16 1.70 12.07
C PHE A 342 -14.75 3.05 11.69
N LEU A 343 -15.84 3.50 12.33
CA LEU A 343 -16.42 4.83 12.04
C LEU A 343 -15.51 6.00 12.40
N GLN A 344 -14.66 5.81 13.43
CA GLN A 344 -13.80 6.89 13.95
C GLN A 344 -12.50 7.04 13.19
N GLU A 345 -11.94 5.92 12.69
CA GLU A 345 -10.61 5.89 12.10
C GLU A 345 -10.64 5.77 10.57
N ALA A 346 -11.38 4.79 10.05
CA ALA A 346 -11.38 4.49 8.62
C ALA A 346 -12.70 3.88 8.12
N PRO A 347 -13.79 4.65 8.05
CA PRO A 347 -15.06 4.20 7.49
C PRO A 347 -14.98 4.07 5.96
N LEU A 348 -14.25 3.06 5.51
CA LEU A 348 -14.00 2.79 4.10
C LEU A 348 -15.11 1.92 3.50
N CYS A 349 -15.63 2.32 2.35
CA CYS A 349 -16.58 1.50 1.59
C CYS A 349 -15.80 0.59 0.64
N VAL A 350 -15.80 -0.72 0.92
CA VAL A 350 -15.07 -1.73 0.15
C VAL A 350 -16.04 -2.48 -0.75
N ILE A 351 -15.87 -2.36 -2.05
CA ILE A 351 -16.73 -2.99 -3.04
C ILE A 351 -15.96 -4.14 -3.70
N ASP A 352 -16.42 -5.36 -3.46
CA ASP A 352 -15.90 -6.55 -4.14
C ASP A 352 -16.56 -6.70 -5.53
N CYS A 353 -15.76 -6.56 -6.57
CA CYS A 353 -16.14 -6.82 -7.95
C CYS A 353 -15.27 -7.93 -8.58
N SER A 354 -14.62 -8.76 -7.75
CA SER A 354 -13.72 -9.82 -8.21
C SER A 354 -14.40 -10.92 -9.01
N LYS A 355 -15.68 -11.17 -8.71
CA LYS A 355 -16.50 -12.24 -9.33
C LYS A 355 -17.26 -11.74 -10.58
N GLN A 356 -16.62 -10.94 -11.42
CA GLN A 356 -17.21 -10.49 -12.66
C GLN A 356 -17.24 -11.58 -13.72
N ASN A 357 -18.25 -11.51 -14.62
CA ASN A 357 -18.28 -12.36 -15.79
C ASN A 357 -17.05 -12.09 -16.69
N GLU A 358 -16.31 -13.13 -17.05
CA GLU A 358 -15.11 -13.03 -17.91
C GLU A 358 -15.41 -12.41 -19.28
N ALA A 359 -16.62 -12.57 -19.80
CA ALA A 359 -17.04 -11.98 -21.07
C ALA A 359 -17.09 -10.43 -21.02
N ILE A 360 -17.33 -9.83 -19.85
CA ILE A 360 -17.33 -8.38 -19.64
C ILE A 360 -15.91 -7.83 -19.61
N LYS A 361 -14.93 -8.68 -19.34
CA LYS A 361 -13.51 -8.34 -19.20
C LYS A 361 -12.75 -8.29 -20.53
N SER A 362 -13.41 -8.49 -21.66
CA SER A 362 -12.79 -8.54 -22.99
C SER A 362 -12.58 -7.15 -23.62
N GLY A 363 -13.01 -6.08 -22.97
CA GLY A 363 -12.90 -4.70 -23.45
C GLY A 363 -12.50 -3.71 -22.36
N PRO A 364 -12.30 -2.44 -22.71
CA PRO A 364 -12.10 -1.35 -21.75
C PRO A 364 -13.25 -1.28 -20.76
N VAL A 365 -12.93 -0.99 -19.48
CA VAL A 365 -13.92 -0.88 -18.42
C VAL A 365 -14.01 0.56 -17.94
N ASP A 366 -15.18 1.18 -18.13
CA ASP A 366 -15.48 2.48 -17.55
C ASP A 366 -15.87 2.31 -16.08
N ILE A 367 -15.18 3.03 -15.20
CA ILE A 367 -15.38 2.98 -13.76
C ILE A 367 -16.03 4.27 -13.31
N ARG A 368 -17.27 4.17 -12.81
CA ARG A 368 -18.04 5.28 -12.28
C ARG A 368 -18.54 4.97 -10.87
N LEU A 369 -18.33 5.90 -9.97
CA LEU A 369 -18.87 5.85 -8.61
C LEU A 369 -20.03 6.82 -8.47
N GLU A 370 -21.13 6.34 -7.89
CA GLU A 370 -22.23 7.18 -7.40
C GLU A 370 -22.31 7.02 -5.89
N PHE A 371 -22.32 8.12 -5.17
CA PHE A 371 -22.42 8.09 -3.71
C PHE A 371 -23.32 9.22 -3.21
N GLU A 372 -24.05 8.91 -2.13
CA GLU A 372 -25.05 9.77 -1.54
C GLU A 372 -24.88 9.79 -0.03
N SER A 373 -25.01 10.95 0.58
CA SER A 373 -25.01 11.18 2.03
C SER A 373 -26.38 11.66 2.50
N THR A 374 -26.70 11.42 3.77
CA THR A 374 -27.94 11.89 4.39
C THR A 374 -28.02 13.41 4.40
N ASN A 375 -26.88 14.07 4.64
CA ASN A 375 -26.72 15.52 4.62
C ASN A 375 -25.83 15.93 3.44
N GLN A 376 -25.68 17.23 3.21
CA GLN A 376 -24.65 17.72 2.28
C GLN A 376 -23.27 17.31 2.75
N PHE A 377 -22.39 16.93 1.81
CA PHE A 377 -20.99 16.68 2.15
C PHE A 377 -20.37 17.95 2.75
N PRO A 378 -19.59 17.81 3.84
CA PRO A 378 -18.91 18.95 4.45
C PRO A 378 -18.00 19.66 3.45
N GLN A 379 -17.83 20.97 3.61
CA GLN A 379 -16.89 21.73 2.77
C GLN A 379 -15.46 21.19 2.92
N ASN A 380 -14.68 21.32 1.87
CA ASN A 380 -13.30 20.81 1.79
C ASN A 380 -13.18 19.28 1.97
N THR A 381 -14.20 18.52 1.58
CA THR A 381 -14.13 17.07 1.55
C THR A 381 -13.47 16.60 0.24
N THR A 382 -12.50 15.72 0.36
CA THR A 382 -11.84 15.01 -0.74
C THR A 382 -12.29 13.55 -0.72
N ALA A 383 -12.68 13.01 -1.88
CA ALA A 383 -12.94 11.58 -2.02
C ALA A 383 -11.70 10.90 -2.62
N TYR A 384 -11.36 9.74 -2.07
CA TYR A 384 -10.30 8.87 -2.54
C TYR A 384 -10.88 7.55 -2.99
N CYS A 385 -10.50 7.11 -4.18
CA CYS A 385 -10.89 5.82 -4.74
C CYS A 385 -9.64 5.00 -5.02
N LEU A 386 -9.44 3.93 -4.25
CA LEU A 386 -8.37 2.97 -4.48
C LEU A 386 -8.92 1.80 -5.28
N ILE A 387 -8.37 1.59 -6.48
CA ILE A 387 -8.73 0.49 -7.37
C ILE A 387 -7.64 -0.57 -7.30
N ILE A 388 -8.03 -1.79 -7.00
CA ILE A 388 -7.15 -2.96 -7.02
C ILE A 388 -7.49 -3.78 -8.25
N HIS A 389 -6.51 -4.00 -9.13
CA HIS A 389 -6.70 -4.75 -10.36
C HIS A 389 -5.54 -5.71 -10.64
N ASP A 390 -5.81 -6.72 -11.45
CA ASP A 390 -4.80 -7.69 -11.85
C ASP A 390 -3.80 -7.07 -12.82
N ARG A 391 -2.55 -7.47 -12.68
CA ARG A 391 -1.47 -7.16 -13.62
C ARG A 391 -0.66 -8.40 -13.94
N ILE A 392 -0.28 -8.53 -15.20
CA ILE A 392 0.56 -9.63 -15.69
C ILE A 392 1.79 -9.04 -16.36
N VAL A 393 2.94 -9.48 -15.91
CA VAL A 393 4.24 -9.12 -16.48
C VAL A 393 4.97 -10.40 -16.85
N GLU A 394 5.59 -10.42 -18.00
CA GLU A 394 6.50 -11.49 -18.39
C GLU A 394 7.93 -10.97 -18.46
N TYR A 395 8.87 -11.77 -18.00
CA TYR A 395 10.28 -11.49 -18.18
C TYR A 395 11.06 -12.73 -18.64
N ASN A 396 12.08 -12.49 -19.43
CA ASN A 396 13.01 -13.50 -19.93
C ASN A 396 14.36 -13.30 -19.23
N PRO A 397 14.87 -14.29 -18.49
CA PRO A 397 16.07 -14.12 -17.66
C PRO A 397 17.37 -13.88 -18.43
N ILE A 398 17.52 -14.41 -19.66
CA ILE A 398 18.74 -14.24 -20.46
C ILE A 398 18.65 -13.03 -21.37
N SER A 399 17.58 -12.92 -22.15
CA SER A 399 17.39 -11.77 -23.05
C SER A 399 17.06 -10.47 -22.32
N SER A 400 16.84 -10.53 -21.01
CA SER A 400 16.48 -9.38 -20.15
C SER A 400 15.24 -8.61 -20.62
N THR A 401 14.40 -9.24 -21.43
CA THR A 401 13.19 -8.63 -21.96
C THR A 401 12.08 -8.66 -20.91
N VAL A 402 11.42 -7.53 -20.70
CA VAL A 402 10.25 -7.41 -19.82
C VAL A 402 9.08 -6.88 -20.65
N ARG A 403 7.92 -7.52 -20.53
CA ARG A 403 6.69 -7.15 -21.22
C ARG A 403 5.53 -7.06 -20.24
N LYS A 404 4.76 -5.97 -20.30
CA LYS A 404 3.45 -5.89 -19.65
C LYS A 404 2.43 -6.52 -20.60
N LEU A 405 1.68 -7.50 -20.13
CA LEU A 405 0.65 -8.15 -20.95
C LEU A 405 -0.70 -7.47 -20.80
N THR A 406 -0.95 -6.82 -19.67
CA THR A 406 -2.10 -5.94 -19.40
C THR A 406 -1.92 -5.27 -18.05
#